data_1da428311ef453a024049d22e121bce9
#
_entry.id   1da428311ef453a024049d22e121bce9
#
_cell.length_a   1.000
_cell.length_b   1.000
_cell.length_c   1.000
_cell.angle_alpha   90.00
_cell.angle_beta   90.00
_cell.angle_gamma   90.00
#
_symmetry.space_group_name_H-M   'P 1'
#
loop_
_entity.id
_entity.type
_entity.pdbx_description
1 polymer ?
#
loop_
_entity_poly.entity_id
_entity_poly.type
_entity_poly.pdbx_seq_one_letter_code
_entity_poly.pdbx_strand_id
1 'polypeptide(L)'
;MAVLPEVTQSTEYVTLEDIQVGDPAVNTAEEIDRLRRLIWRRRHLLIGKDDALPPAARGIICDIDGGSAKSIAQRVHKVGPQVREKLSDLIKGLLGARIIKMSASPWASPIVVIIKKNGIDIRLCIDYRLVNSLARLIIYSMPLINDLLEDLDKVLWNCSLDMASGF
;
A
#
# COMPACT_ATOMS: atom_id res chain seq x y z
N MET A 1 -10.56 -8.61 0.09
CA MET A 1 -10.85 -7.39 -0.70
C MET A 1 -9.59 -6.54 -0.71
N ALA A 2 -9.02 -6.26 -1.87
CA ALA A 2 -7.85 -5.37 -1.96
C ALA A 2 -8.34 -3.92 -2.11
N VAL A 3 -7.68 -2.99 -1.44
CA VAL A 3 -7.95 -1.56 -1.50
C VAL A 3 -6.89 -0.91 -2.39
N LEU A 4 -7.34 -0.22 -3.44
CA LEU A 4 -6.41 0.52 -4.29
C LEU A 4 -6.01 1.84 -3.63
N PRO A 5 -4.75 2.25 -3.79
CA PRO A 5 -4.23 3.48 -3.20
C PRO A 5 -4.88 4.72 -3.83
N GLU A 6 -4.99 5.77 -3.05
CA GLU A 6 -5.33 7.10 -3.55
C GLU A 6 -4.05 7.78 -4.07
N VAL A 7 -4.15 8.37 -5.25
CA VAL A 7 -3.04 9.12 -5.85
C VAL A 7 -3.33 10.60 -5.73
N THR A 8 -2.57 11.29 -4.92
CA THR A 8 -2.54 12.76 -4.88
C THR A 8 -1.45 13.29 -5.79
N GLN A 9 -1.71 14.39 -6.49
CA GLN A 9 -0.80 14.92 -7.52
C GLN A 9 0.24 15.91 -7.00
N SER A 10 0.17 16.32 -5.73
CA SER A 10 1.11 17.28 -5.16
C SER A 10 2.04 16.61 -4.16
N THR A 11 3.32 16.68 -4.43
CA THR A 11 4.38 16.30 -3.51
C THR A 11 4.95 17.56 -2.86
N GLU A 12 4.53 17.92 -1.65
CA GLU A 12 5.36 18.79 -0.83
C GLU A 12 6.66 18.07 -0.52
N TYR A 13 7.77 18.78 -0.69
CA TYR A 13 9.06 18.20 -0.36
C TYR A 13 9.17 17.99 1.14
N VAL A 14 9.35 16.74 1.55
CA VAL A 14 9.68 16.39 2.93
C VAL A 14 11.09 16.89 3.23
N THR A 15 11.27 17.59 4.34
CA THR A 15 12.57 18.07 4.82
C THR A 15 13.13 17.17 5.92
N LEU A 16 14.41 17.32 6.24
CA LEU A 16 15.04 16.58 7.33
C LEU A 16 14.34 16.83 8.69
N GLU A 17 13.78 18.01 8.87
CA GLU A 17 13.11 18.47 10.08
C GLU A 17 11.74 17.80 10.28
N ASP A 18 11.11 17.35 9.20
CA ASP A 18 9.83 16.64 9.25
C ASP A 18 9.96 15.23 9.83
N ILE A 19 11.18 14.70 9.89
CA ILE A 19 11.43 13.37 10.44
C ILE A 19 11.47 13.46 11.97
N GLN A 20 10.41 12.96 12.59
CA GLN A 20 10.30 12.87 14.04
C GLN A 20 10.84 11.51 14.50
N VAL A 21 11.94 11.54 15.25
CA VAL A 21 12.58 10.33 15.79
C VAL A 21 13.11 10.61 17.19
N GLY A 22 13.02 9.60 18.03
CA GLY A 22 13.52 9.61 19.39
C GLY A 22 12.69 10.49 20.32
N ASP A 23 12.93 10.32 21.61
CA ASP A 23 12.36 11.16 22.66
C ASP A 23 13.47 12.08 23.21
N PRO A 24 13.33 13.41 23.13
CA PRO A 24 14.32 14.35 23.65
C PRO A 24 14.57 14.21 25.17
N ALA A 25 13.64 13.58 25.91
CA ALA A 25 13.82 13.31 27.33
C ALA A 25 14.76 12.14 27.62
N VAL A 26 14.91 11.23 26.65
CA VAL A 26 15.69 9.98 26.78
C VAL A 26 16.94 10.00 25.93
N ASN A 27 16.90 10.62 24.76
CA ASN A 27 17.94 10.59 23.76
C ASN A 27 18.68 11.92 23.66
N THR A 28 19.98 11.85 23.40
CA THR A 28 20.79 13.05 23.16
C THR A 28 20.48 13.65 21.79
N ALA A 29 20.70 14.95 21.65
CA ALA A 29 20.51 15.65 20.36
C ALA A 29 21.38 15.05 19.24
N GLU A 30 22.57 14.57 19.56
CA GLU A 30 23.48 13.93 18.60
C GLU A 30 22.94 12.59 18.09
N GLU A 31 22.35 11.78 18.96
CA GLU A 31 21.72 10.51 18.59
C GLU A 31 20.50 10.74 17.71
N ILE A 32 19.64 11.69 18.06
CA ILE A 32 18.47 12.06 17.28
C ILE A 32 18.90 12.52 15.88
N ASP A 33 19.91 13.39 15.77
CA ASP A 33 20.40 13.87 14.49
C ASP A 33 21.04 12.75 13.65
N ARG A 34 21.78 11.85 14.28
CA ARG A 34 22.33 10.66 13.61
C ARG A 34 21.23 9.78 13.02
N LEU A 35 20.14 9.54 13.78
CA LEU A 35 18.99 8.76 13.30
C LEU A 35 18.26 9.47 12.15
N ARG A 36 18.01 10.77 12.27
CA ARG A 36 17.41 11.58 11.20
C ARG A 36 18.18 11.45 9.89
N ARG A 37 19.51 11.55 9.95
CA ARG A 37 20.38 11.41 8.78
C ARG A 37 20.33 10.00 8.18
N LEU A 38 20.24 8.96 9.01
CA LEU A 38 20.10 7.57 8.53
C LEU A 38 18.78 7.36 7.77
N ILE A 39 17.68 7.86 8.31
CA ILE A 39 16.37 7.80 7.68
C ILE A 39 16.36 8.65 6.40
N TRP A 40 16.91 9.86 6.45
CA TRP A 40 17.00 10.75 5.31
C TRP A 40 17.71 10.14 4.10
N ARG A 41 18.74 9.35 4.32
CA ARG A 41 19.42 8.62 3.24
C ARG A 41 18.50 7.63 2.52
N ARG A 42 17.45 7.17 3.19
CA ARG A 42 16.47 6.20 2.70
C ARG A 42 15.10 6.80 2.43
N ARG A 43 14.98 8.15 2.41
CA ARG A 43 13.71 8.85 2.22
C ARG A 43 12.93 8.44 0.97
N HIS A 44 13.61 7.94 -0.04
CA HIS A 44 12.98 7.44 -1.26
C HIS A 44 12.11 6.19 -1.05
N LEU A 45 12.21 5.56 0.12
CA LEU A 45 11.37 4.44 0.54
C LEU A 45 10.16 4.90 1.35
N LEU A 46 10.12 6.16 1.77
CA LEU A 46 9.07 6.70 2.62
C LEU A 46 8.05 7.46 1.77
N ILE A 47 6.80 7.42 2.19
CA ILE A 47 5.73 8.23 1.61
C ILE A 47 5.86 9.66 2.14
N GLY A 48 5.72 10.65 1.26
CA GLY A 48 5.69 12.06 1.64
C GLY A 48 4.39 12.46 2.34
N LYS A 49 4.30 13.70 2.79
CA LYS A 49 3.14 14.27 3.50
C LYS A 49 1.82 14.16 2.73
N ASP A 50 1.87 14.14 1.41
CA ASP A 50 0.70 14.13 0.53
C ASP A 50 0.29 12.71 0.08
N ASP A 51 0.68 11.68 0.81
CA ASP A 51 0.41 10.29 0.45
C ASP A 51 0.83 9.91 -0.99
N ALA A 52 1.78 10.65 -1.56
CA ALA A 52 2.36 10.34 -2.85
C ALA A 52 3.03 8.97 -2.79
N LEU A 53 2.45 8.01 -3.50
CA LEU A 53 2.93 6.64 -3.46
C LEU A 53 4.31 6.53 -4.09
N PRO A 54 5.21 5.76 -3.47
CA PRO A 54 6.47 5.41 -4.10
C PRO A 54 6.21 4.61 -5.39
N PRO A 55 7.13 4.63 -6.34
CA PRO A 55 6.99 3.80 -7.54
C PRO A 55 6.88 2.33 -7.14
N ALA A 56 6.14 1.56 -7.94
CA ALA A 56 5.95 0.13 -7.71
C ALA A 56 7.29 -0.59 -7.52
N ALA A 57 7.33 -1.55 -6.61
CA ALA A 57 8.50 -2.37 -6.34
C ALA A 57 9.00 -3.04 -7.64
N ARG A 58 10.30 -2.99 -7.87
CA ARG A 58 10.93 -3.59 -9.05
C ARG A 58 11.55 -4.94 -8.68
N GLY A 59 11.44 -5.89 -9.60
CA GLY A 59 12.12 -7.18 -9.47
C GLY A 59 11.37 -8.25 -8.69
N ILE A 60 10.19 -7.96 -8.14
CA ILE A 60 9.32 -8.93 -7.49
C ILE A 60 8.04 -9.05 -8.32
N ILE A 61 7.76 -10.25 -8.79
CA ILE A 61 6.49 -10.59 -9.44
C ILE A 61 5.72 -11.46 -8.47
N CYS A 62 4.58 -10.95 -8.00
CA CYS A 62 3.64 -11.76 -7.23
C CYS A 62 2.70 -12.46 -8.21
N ASP A 63 2.72 -13.78 -8.22
CA ASP A 63 1.82 -14.59 -9.03
C ASP A 63 0.74 -15.23 -8.16
N ILE A 64 -0.44 -15.42 -8.75
CA ILE A 64 -1.55 -16.10 -8.10
C ILE A 64 -1.70 -17.48 -8.76
N ASP A 65 -1.28 -18.52 -8.05
CA ASP A 65 -1.41 -19.89 -8.56
C ASP A 65 -2.88 -20.35 -8.49
N GLY A 66 -3.54 -20.30 -9.62
CA GLY A 66 -4.90 -20.85 -9.78
C GLY A 66 -4.93 -22.34 -10.12
N GLY A 67 -3.79 -23.01 -10.19
CA GLY A 67 -3.69 -24.42 -10.62
C GLY A 67 -4.32 -24.65 -12.00
N SER A 68 -5.23 -25.60 -12.08
CA SER A 68 -5.98 -25.95 -13.32
C SER A 68 -7.33 -25.20 -13.45
N ALA A 69 -7.58 -24.18 -12.61
CA ALA A 69 -8.83 -23.44 -12.65
C ALA A 69 -8.96 -22.65 -13.97
N LYS A 70 -10.15 -22.70 -14.57
CA LYS A 70 -10.45 -21.89 -15.75
C LYS A 70 -10.55 -20.41 -15.34
N SER A 71 -10.10 -19.52 -16.22
CA SER A 71 -10.24 -18.08 -16.04
C SER A 71 -11.72 -17.67 -15.87
N ILE A 72 -11.97 -16.74 -14.96
CA ILE A 72 -13.31 -16.24 -14.67
C ILE A 72 -13.33 -14.74 -14.81
N ALA A 73 -14.25 -14.24 -15.64
CA ALA A 73 -14.56 -12.83 -15.77
C ALA A 73 -15.94 -12.56 -15.10
N GLN A 74 -15.92 -11.83 -14.01
CA GLN A 74 -17.13 -11.43 -13.30
C GLN A 74 -17.72 -10.16 -13.93
N ARG A 75 -19.03 -10.02 -13.84
CA ARG A 75 -19.72 -8.81 -14.33
C ARG A 75 -19.43 -7.61 -13.43
N VAL A 76 -19.29 -6.44 -14.04
CA VAL A 76 -19.13 -5.18 -13.32
C VAL A 76 -20.40 -4.82 -12.54
N HIS A 77 -20.22 -4.25 -11.35
CA HIS A 77 -21.33 -3.70 -10.57
C HIS A 77 -21.76 -2.32 -11.14
N LYS A 78 -23.04 -2.04 -11.08
CA LYS A 78 -23.55 -0.71 -11.44
C LYS A 78 -23.09 0.30 -10.39
N VAL A 79 -22.51 1.40 -10.84
CA VAL A 79 -22.08 2.52 -10.01
C VAL A 79 -23.00 3.70 -10.25
N GLY A 80 -23.45 4.34 -9.17
CA GLY A 80 -24.30 5.53 -9.25
C GLY A 80 -23.62 6.68 -10.00
N PRO A 81 -24.43 7.56 -10.67
CA PRO A 81 -23.86 8.64 -11.49
C PRO A 81 -22.90 9.55 -10.72
N GLN A 82 -23.23 9.89 -9.47
CA GLN A 82 -22.42 10.78 -8.61
C GLN A 82 -21.03 10.23 -8.28
N VAL A 83 -20.91 8.90 -8.22
CA VAL A 83 -19.65 8.23 -7.90
C VAL A 83 -18.83 7.93 -9.15
N ARG A 84 -19.49 7.88 -10.32
CA ARG A 84 -18.85 7.51 -11.59
C ARG A 84 -17.77 8.49 -12.02
N GLU A 85 -17.96 9.78 -11.82
CA GLU A 85 -16.99 10.82 -12.16
C GLU A 85 -15.75 10.66 -11.29
N LYS A 86 -15.92 10.60 -9.96
CA LYS A 86 -14.83 10.38 -9.01
C LYS A 86 -14.06 9.09 -9.28
N LEU A 87 -14.79 8.02 -9.62
CA LEU A 87 -14.18 6.74 -10.00
C LEU A 87 -13.33 6.88 -11.27
N SER A 88 -13.83 7.60 -12.27
CA SER A 88 -13.08 7.85 -13.51
C SER A 88 -11.78 8.60 -13.24
N ASP A 89 -11.83 9.63 -12.41
CA ASP A 89 -10.65 10.45 -12.11
C ASP A 89 -9.62 9.66 -11.28
N LEU A 90 -10.08 8.86 -10.33
CA LEU A 90 -9.21 7.97 -9.57
C LEU A 90 -8.50 6.95 -10.49
N ILE A 91 -9.24 6.32 -11.43
CA ILE A 91 -8.66 5.37 -12.39
C ILE A 91 -7.64 6.08 -13.29
N LYS A 92 -7.94 7.29 -13.78
CA LYS A 92 -6.98 8.08 -14.58
C LYS A 92 -5.70 8.39 -13.79
N GLY A 93 -5.85 8.78 -12.51
CA GLY A 93 -4.73 9.01 -11.61
C GLY A 93 -3.85 7.77 -11.45
N LEU A 94 -4.46 6.60 -11.18
CA LEU A 94 -3.76 5.33 -11.06
C LEU A 94 -3.02 4.91 -12.35
N LEU A 95 -3.65 5.13 -13.52
CA LEU A 95 -3.02 4.90 -14.82
C LEU A 95 -1.86 5.86 -15.06
N GLY A 96 -2.04 7.15 -14.75
CA GLY A 96 -0.99 8.18 -14.88
C GLY A 96 0.22 7.91 -13.99
N ALA A 97 -0.04 7.45 -12.76
CA ALA A 97 1.00 7.02 -11.82
C ALA A 97 1.63 5.66 -12.16
N ARG A 98 1.16 4.97 -13.20
CA ARG A 98 1.60 3.63 -13.63
C ARG A 98 1.43 2.53 -12.56
N ILE A 99 0.52 2.72 -11.62
CA ILE A 99 0.18 1.72 -10.60
C ILE A 99 -0.66 0.61 -11.23
N ILE A 100 -1.53 0.96 -12.17
CA ILE A 100 -2.31 0.03 -12.98
C ILE A 100 -2.01 0.23 -14.47
N LYS A 101 -2.32 -0.77 -15.27
CA LYS A 101 -2.23 -0.72 -16.75
C LYS A 101 -3.42 -1.38 -17.39
N MET A 102 -3.69 -1.05 -18.64
CA MET A 102 -4.65 -1.79 -19.46
C MET A 102 -4.23 -3.24 -19.60
N SER A 103 -5.18 -4.15 -19.50
CA SER A 103 -4.94 -5.59 -19.58
C SER A 103 -6.01 -6.27 -20.43
N ALA A 104 -5.59 -7.26 -21.22
CA ALA A 104 -6.47 -8.18 -21.93
C ALA A 104 -6.60 -9.53 -21.21
N SER A 105 -6.35 -9.56 -19.91
CA SER A 105 -6.46 -10.77 -19.09
C SER A 105 -7.88 -11.36 -19.17
N PRO A 106 -8.02 -12.68 -19.31
CA PRO A 106 -9.31 -13.36 -19.23
C PRO A 106 -9.86 -13.43 -17.81
N TRP A 107 -9.06 -13.00 -16.80
CA TRP A 107 -9.50 -12.88 -15.42
C TRP A 107 -10.00 -11.47 -15.16
N ALA A 108 -11.20 -11.32 -14.59
CA ALA A 108 -11.73 -10.03 -14.20
C ALA A 108 -12.53 -10.13 -12.90
N SER A 109 -12.20 -9.26 -11.96
CA SER A 109 -12.92 -9.11 -10.70
C SER A 109 -13.61 -7.76 -10.63
N PRO A 110 -14.83 -7.67 -10.08
CA PRO A 110 -15.58 -6.42 -10.04
C PRO A 110 -14.97 -5.43 -9.05
N ILE A 111 -15.10 -4.17 -9.38
CA ILE A 111 -14.77 -3.07 -8.50
C ILE A 111 -15.95 -2.81 -7.56
N VAL A 112 -15.66 -2.67 -6.27
CA VAL A 112 -16.59 -2.24 -5.23
C VAL A 112 -16.17 -0.87 -4.72
N VAL A 113 -17.04 0.11 -4.83
CA VAL A 113 -16.78 1.47 -4.38
C VAL A 113 -17.40 1.66 -2.99
N ILE A 114 -16.59 2.05 -2.02
CA ILE A 114 -17.02 2.36 -0.66
C ILE A 114 -16.89 3.87 -0.45
N ILE A 115 -17.97 4.51 -0.02
CA ILE A 115 -17.93 5.92 0.36
C ILE A 115 -17.32 6.01 1.76
N LYS A 116 -16.32 6.87 1.95
CA LYS A 116 -15.70 7.11 3.27
C LYS A 116 -16.69 7.76 4.23
N LYS A 117 -16.39 7.73 5.52
CA LYS A 117 -17.23 8.30 6.58
C LYS A 117 -17.53 9.80 6.40
N ASN A 118 -16.66 10.53 5.68
CA ASN A 118 -16.87 11.93 5.35
C ASN A 118 -17.96 12.18 4.27
N GLY A 119 -18.51 11.11 3.67
CA GLY A 119 -19.55 11.19 2.64
C GLY A 119 -19.09 11.74 1.27
N ILE A 120 -17.84 12.16 1.16
CA ILE A 120 -17.29 12.83 -0.04
C ILE A 120 -16.32 11.91 -0.78
N ASP A 121 -15.38 11.32 -0.07
CA ASP A 121 -14.33 10.50 -0.67
C ASP A 121 -14.80 9.08 -0.91
N ILE A 122 -14.18 8.44 -1.89
CA ILE A 122 -14.42 7.04 -2.22
C ILE A 122 -13.18 6.20 -1.95
N ARG A 123 -13.40 4.96 -1.55
CA ARG A 123 -12.37 3.93 -1.50
C ARG A 123 -12.69 2.89 -2.56
N LEU A 124 -11.70 2.59 -3.38
CA LEU A 124 -11.82 1.62 -4.44
C LEU A 124 -11.31 0.26 -3.94
N CYS A 125 -12.15 -0.74 -4.02
CA CYS A 125 -11.82 -2.09 -3.61
C CYS A 125 -12.06 -3.04 -4.79
N ILE A 126 -11.31 -4.14 -4.85
CA ILE A 126 -11.52 -5.21 -5.83
C ILE A 126 -12.04 -6.43 -5.08
N ASP A 127 -13.09 -7.04 -5.59
CA ASP A 127 -13.64 -8.26 -4.98
C ASP A 127 -12.93 -9.50 -5.50
N TYR A 128 -11.90 -9.92 -4.81
CA TYR A 128 -11.13 -11.12 -5.12
C TYR A 128 -11.66 -12.41 -4.47
N ARG A 129 -12.83 -12.38 -3.82
CA ARG A 129 -13.34 -13.57 -3.09
C ARG A 129 -13.41 -14.81 -3.97
N LEU A 130 -13.89 -14.66 -5.21
CA LEU A 130 -13.97 -15.78 -6.13
C LEU A 130 -12.59 -16.23 -6.63
N VAL A 131 -11.70 -15.30 -6.92
CA VAL A 131 -10.31 -15.62 -7.29
C VAL A 131 -9.60 -16.34 -6.15
N ASN A 132 -9.75 -15.84 -4.92
CA ASN A 132 -9.14 -16.43 -3.73
C ASN A 132 -9.66 -17.84 -3.43
N SER A 133 -10.92 -18.14 -3.78
CA SER A 133 -11.47 -19.50 -3.62
C SER A 133 -10.89 -20.53 -4.60
N LEU A 134 -10.29 -20.06 -5.68
CA LEU A 134 -9.66 -20.89 -6.73
C LEU A 134 -8.14 -20.92 -6.59
N ALA A 135 -7.56 -19.93 -5.93
CA ALA A 135 -6.12 -19.83 -5.74
C ALA A 135 -5.62 -20.87 -4.73
N ARG A 136 -4.47 -21.45 -5.01
CA ARG A 136 -3.75 -22.27 -4.04
C ARG A 136 -3.11 -21.36 -3.01
N LEU A 137 -3.38 -21.66 -1.73
CA LEU A 137 -2.78 -20.91 -0.63
C LEU A 137 -1.28 -21.14 -0.60
N ILE A 138 -0.53 -20.04 -0.67
CA ILE A 138 0.89 -20.05 -0.35
C ILE A 138 0.99 -19.99 1.16
N ILE A 139 1.44 -21.09 1.77
CA ILE A 139 1.64 -21.16 3.23
C ILE A 139 3.01 -20.54 3.50
N TYR A 140 2.99 -19.38 4.14
CA TYR A 140 4.18 -18.72 4.67
C TYR A 140 4.12 -18.73 6.19
N SER A 141 5.10 -19.35 6.83
CA SER A 141 5.21 -19.35 8.29
C SER A 141 5.64 -17.97 8.77
N MET A 142 4.74 -17.26 9.43
CA MET A 142 5.11 -16.01 10.09
C MET A 142 5.91 -16.33 11.36
N PRO A 143 6.98 -15.57 11.66
CA PRO A 143 7.68 -15.71 12.93
C PRO A 143 6.74 -15.42 14.10
N LEU A 144 6.93 -16.13 15.21
CA LEU A 144 6.17 -15.89 16.42
C LEU A 144 6.54 -14.51 17.00
N ILE A 145 5.54 -13.80 17.51
CA ILE A 145 5.75 -12.48 18.13
C ILE A 145 6.75 -12.56 19.28
N ASN A 146 6.72 -13.64 20.06
CA ASN A 146 7.66 -13.85 21.17
C ASN A 146 9.12 -13.92 20.70
N ASP A 147 9.38 -14.61 19.59
CA ASP A 147 10.73 -14.71 19.01
C ASP A 147 11.24 -13.33 18.56
N LEU A 148 10.35 -12.50 18.00
CA LEU A 148 10.67 -11.13 17.62
C LEU A 148 10.94 -10.23 18.84
N LEU A 149 10.18 -10.43 19.93
CA LEU A 149 10.35 -9.63 21.16
C LEU A 149 11.64 -9.97 21.90
N GLU A 150 12.09 -11.24 21.91
CA GLU A 150 13.35 -11.65 22.52
C GLU A 150 14.58 -10.98 21.89
N ASP A 151 14.50 -10.66 20.59
CA ASP A 151 15.56 -9.96 19.89
C ASP A 151 15.54 -8.44 20.12
N LEU A 152 14.41 -7.86 20.53
CA LEU A 152 14.30 -6.43 20.80
C LEU A 152 15.12 -5.97 22.01
N ASP A 153 15.28 -6.81 23.02
CA ASP A 153 16.06 -6.49 24.22
C ASP A 153 17.57 -6.34 23.93
N LYS A 154 18.03 -6.83 22.77
CA LYS A 154 19.44 -6.77 22.34
C LYS A 154 19.81 -5.53 21.54
N VAL A 155 18.82 -4.69 21.21
CA VAL A 155 19.02 -3.51 20.35
C VAL A 155 18.62 -2.22 21.06
N LEU A 156 19.39 -1.16 20.82
CA LEU A 156 19.13 0.16 21.41
C LEU A 156 17.98 0.90 20.74
N TRP A 157 17.68 0.54 19.50
CA TRP A 157 16.68 1.25 18.67
C TRP A 157 15.83 0.28 17.89
N ASN A 158 14.52 0.46 17.97
CA ASN A 158 13.53 -0.30 17.22
C ASN A 158 12.79 0.64 16.28
N CYS A 159 12.47 0.15 15.10
CA CYS A 159 11.66 0.86 14.11
C CYS A 159 10.56 -0.06 13.61
N SER A 160 9.32 0.42 13.64
CA SER A 160 8.20 -0.23 12.98
C SER A 160 7.93 0.48 11.66
N LEU A 161 7.92 -0.29 10.58
CA LEU A 161 7.60 0.21 9.24
C LEU A 161 6.30 -0.44 8.77
N ASP A 162 5.38 0.38 8.31
CA ASP A 162 4.16 -0.06 7.66
C ASP A 162 4.31 0.08 6.14
N MET A 163 3.96 -0.97 5.40
CA MET A 163 4.05 -0.95 3.95
C MET A 163 2.79 -0.33 3.36
N ALA A 164 2.94 0.82 2.73
CA ALA A 164 1.85 1.42 2.00
C ALA A 164 1.48 0.56 0.79
N SER A 165 0.21 0.16 0.72
CA SER A 165 -0.33 -0.65 -0.39
C SER A 165 0.51 -1.90 -0.68
N GLY A 166 0.94 -2.61 0.37
CA GLY A 166 1.83 -3.76 0.29
C GLY A 166 1.19 -5.06 -0.20
N PHE A 167 0.01 -5.01 -0.83
CA PHE A 167 -0.70 -6.16 -1.39
C PHE A 167 -1.06 -5.96 -2.83
#